data_66dc319a82f8dd112e43baf7655db4f6
#
_entry.id   66dc319a82f8dd112e43baf7655db4f6
#
_cell.length_a   1.000
_cell.length_b   1.000
_cell.length_c   1.000
_cell.angle_alpha   90.00
_cell.angle_beta   90.00
_cell.angle_gamma   90.00
#
_symmetry.space_group_name_H-M   'P 1'
#
loop_
_entity.id
_entity.type
_entity.pdbx_description
1 polymer ?
#
loop_
_entity_poly.entity_id
_entity_poly.type
_entity_poly.pdbx_seq_one_letter_code
_entity_poly.pdbx_strand_id
1 'polypeptide(L)'
;YDVITPSAARGLLDSILFHPGMKWVVDRIHVCAPIRFTNIRRNEVKDTISARKMQTLMEKGGEAYLATPESIQQRAAMVLRDVHYVIDAHFDMTMRASPTDNPGKFQEMMRRRVEKGQCYHQPYFGTREFPVRFRPCTQLPPCPEELTGEKDLGWMLLDMDYSDKENITPRFFRAVLRDGVLEVPPMYSKEVRA
;
A
#
# COMPACT_ATOMS: atom_id res chain seq x y z
N TYR A 1 8.35 0.11 8.75
CA TYR A 1 8.73 1.39 8.14
C TYR A 1 8.12 2.55 8.91
N ASP A 2 8.82 3.68 8.94
CA ASP A 2 8.40 4.89 9.66
C ASP A 2 7.32 5.68 8.89
N VAL A 3 7.16 5.41 7.61
CA VAL A 3 6.15 6.00 6.73
C VAL A 3 5.57 4.95 5.80
N ILE A 4 4.50 5.30 5.08
CA ILE A 4 3.94 4.43 4.03
C ILE A 4 4.99 4.16 2.95
N THR A 5 5.06 2.92 2.46
CA THR A 5 5.92 2.56 1.31
C THR A 5 5.28 2.99 -0.01
N PRO A 6 6.07 3.25 -1.07
CA PRO A 6 5.53 3.53 -2.40
C PRO A 6 4.59 2.42 -2.91
N SER A 7 4.92 1.16 -2.68
CA SER A 7 4.06 0.02 -3.01
C SER A 7 2.70 0.09 -2.32
N ALA A 8 2.66 0.43 -1.01
CA ALA A 8 1.40 0.59 -0.29
C ALA A 8 0.62 1.83 -0.78
N ALA A 9 1.30 2.95 -1.06
CA ALA A 9 0.69 4.15 -1.63
C ALA A 9 0.03 3.86 -2.99
N ARG A 10 0.72 3.11 -3.87
CA ARG A 10 0.16 2.62 -5.13
C ARG A 10 -1.08 1.75 -4.89
N GLY A 11 -1.04 0.85 -3.92
CA GLY A 11 -2.18 0.02 -3.53
C GLY A 11 -3.41 0.83 -3.10
N LEU A 12 -3.22 1.98 -2.43
CA LEU A 12 -4.33 2.89 -2.11
C LEU A 12 -4.93 3.49 -3.37
N LEU A 13 -4.11 3.93 -4.34
CA LEU A 13 -4.59 4.47 -5.62
C LEU A 13 -5.33 3.39 -6.42
N ASP A 14 -4.80 2.18 -6.50
CA ASP A 14 -5.47 1.03 -7.11
C ASP A 14 -6.82 0.71 -6.47
N SER A 15 -6.94 0.86 -5.15
CA SER A 15 -8.20 0.67 -4.43
C SER A 15 -9.26 1.70 -4.81
N ILE A 16 -8.85 2.93 -5.16
CA ILE A 16 -9.74 3.98 -5.65
C ILE A 16 -10.10 3.74 -7.11
N LEU A 17 -9.08 3.57 -7.97
CA LEU A 17 -9.25 3.36 -9.40
C LEU A 17 -8.22 2.35 -9.91
N PHE A 18 -8.68 1.15 -10.20
CA PHE A 18 -7.91 0.13 -10.93
C PHE A 18 -8.50 -0.07 -12.33
N HIS A 19 -7.64 -0.14 -13.34
CA HIS A 19 -8.02 -0.54 -14.69
C HIS A 19 -6.83 -1.25 -15.37
N PRO A 20 -7.04 -2.37 -16.10
CA PRO A 20 -5.94 -3.10 -16.76
C PRO A 20 -5.15 -2.24 -17.76
N GLY A 21 -5.79 -1.23 -18.36
CA GLY A 21 -5.20 -0.31 -19.34
C GLY A 21 -4.30 0.77 -18.74
N MET A 22 -4.16 0.84 -17.41
CA MET A 22 -3.31 1.82 -16.74
C MET A 22 -2.57 1.20 -15.56
N LYS A 23 -1.44 1.81 -15.18
CA LYS A 23 -0.65 1.44 -14.01
C LYS A 23 -0.24 2.71 -13.26
N TRP A 24 -0.57 2.77 -11.98
CA TRP A 24 -0.13 3.88 -11.12
C TRP A 24 1.37 3.83 -10.85
N VAL A 25 1.99 5.00 -10.88
CA VAL A 25 3.38 5.25 -10.50
C VAL A 25 3.37 6.36 -9.45
N VAL A 26 3.97 6.09 -8.31
CA VAL A 26 4.10 7.06 -7.22
C VAL A 26 5.40 7.83 -7.42
N ASP A 27 5.30 9.16 -7.49
CA ASP A 27 6.45 10.06 -7.70
C ASP A 27 7.00 10.58 -6.37
N ARG A 28 6.09 11.00 -5.46
CA ARG A 28 6.45 11.55 -4.15
C ARG A 28 5.41 11.19 -3.11
N ILE A 29 5.87 11.12 -1.87
CA ILE A 29 5.01 10.99 -0.70
C ILE A 29 5.37 12.13 0.26
N HIS A 30 4.42 13.04 0.49
CA HIS A 30 4.56 14.08 1.49
C HIS A 30 4.01 13.57 2.81
N VAL A 31 4.82 13.62 3.85
CA VAL A 31 4.45 13.25 5.22
C VAL A 31 3.99 14.51 5.94
N CYS A 32 2.68 14.66 6.08
CA CYS A 32 2.04 15.87 6.57
C CYS A 32 1.66 15.81 8.06
N ALA A 33 2.12 14.78 8.78
CA ALA A 33 1.95 14.64 10.23
C ALA A 33 3.22 14.06 10.86
N PRO A 34 3.53 14.39 12.12
CA PRO A 34 4.65 13.79 12.83
C PRO A 34 4.60 12.27 12.87
N ILE A 35 5.76 11.62 12.75
CA ILE A 35 5.85 10.15 12.80
C ILE A 35 5.65 9.72 14.26
N ARG A 36 4.52 9.09 14.54
CA ARG A 36 4.15 8.60 15.88
C ARG A 36 3.75 7.15 15.82
N PHE A 37 4.14 6.40 16.84
CA PHE A 37 3.80 4.99 16.98
C PHE A 37 2.89 4.76 18.18
N THR A 38 2.10 3.70 18.10
CA THR A 38 1.36 3.13 19.22
C THR A 38 1.41 1.62 19.14
N ASN A 39 1.22 0.98 20.30
CA ASN A 39 1.13 -0.47 20.37
C ASN A 39 -0.33 -0.90 20.45
N ILE A 40 -0.69 -1.87 19.64
CA ILE A 40 -1.97 -2.55 19.72
C ILE A 40 -1.74 -4.03 20.02
N ARG A 41 -2.57 -4.60 20.89
CA ARG A 41 -2.57 -6.03 21.17
C ARG A 41 -3.81 -6.65 20.57
N ARG A 42 -3.62 -7.78 19.91
CA ARG A 42 -4.69 -8.54 19.26
C ARG A 42 -4.62 -9.99 19.66
N ASN A 43 -5.79 -10.60 19.80
CA ASN A 43 -5.90 -12.04 19.87
C ASN A 43 -5.95 -12.57 18.43
N GLU A 44 -4.95 -13.34 18.06
CA GLU A 44 -4.85 -13.98 16.75
C GLU A 44 -4.88 -15.50 16.93
N VAL A 45 -5.30 -16.20 15.90
CA VAL A 45 -5.25 -17.66 15.87
C VAL A 45 -3.83 -18.09 15.55
N LYS A 46 -3.22 -18.87 16.44
CA LYS A 46 -1.85 -19.38 16.33
C LYS A 46 -1.72 -20.43 15.23
N ASP A 47 -2.71 -21.33 15.16
CA ASP A 47 -2.65 -22.50 14.32
C ASP A 47 -3.13 -22.19 12.89
N THR A 48 -2.48 -22.80 11.91
CA THR A 48 -2.88 -22.73 10.51
C THR A 48 -3.60 -24.03 10.11
N ILE A 49 -4.63 -23.88 9.28
CA ILE A 49 -5.32 -25.06 8.72
C ILE A 49 -4.37 -25.79 7.76
N SER A 50 -4.13 -27.09 8.03
CA SER A 50 -3.28 -27.91 7.17
C SER A 50 -3.94 -28.15 5.82
N ALA A 51 -3.29 -27.72 4.73
CA ALA A 51 -3.76 -27.94 3.36
C ALA A 51 -3.94 -29.45 3.07
N ARG A 52 -3.03 -30.29 3.55
CA ARG A 52 -3.12 -31.76 3.39
C ARG A 52 -4.35 -32.35 4.09
N LYS A 53 -4.67 -31.85 5.31
CA LYS A 53 -5.88 -32.26 6.03
C LYS A 53 -7.14 -31.87 5.26
N MET A 54 -7.16 -30.65 4.72
CA MET A 54 -8.28 -30.17 3.90
C MET A 54 -8.47 -31.01 2.64
N GLN A 55 -7.39 -31.31 1.93
CA GLN A 55 -7.45 -32.20 0.75
C GLN A 55 -8.01 -33.59 1.08
N THR A 56 -7.55 -34.19 2.18
CA THR A 56 -8.09 -35.49 2.63
C THR A 56 -9.58 -35.43 2.95
N LEU A 57 -10.06 -34.33 3.56
CA LEU A 57 -11.47 -34.14 3.86
C LEU A 57 -12.32 -33.91 2.61
N MET A 58 -11.77 -33.20 1.60
CA MET A 58 -12.42 -33.05 0.30
C MET A 58 -12.61 -34.39 -0.42
N GLU A 59 -11.66 -35.33 -0.28
CA GLU A 59 -11.70 -36.68 -0.92
C GLU A 59 -12.57 -37.68 -0.16
N LYS A 60 -12.51 -37.66 1.18
CA LYS A 60 -13.12 -38.67 2.03
C LYS A 60 -14.38 -38.23 2.77
N GLY A 61 -14.69 -36.92 2.70
CA GLY A 61 -15.72 -36.30 3.52
C GLY A 61 -15.26 -36.16 4.97
N GLY A 62 -16.09 -35.51 5.78
CA GLY A 62 -15.86 -35.25 7.20
C GLY A 62 -15.94 -33.77 7.53
N GLU A 63 -15.78 -33.43 8.81
CA GLU A 63 -15.80 -32.06 9.30
C GLU A 63 -14.40 -31.60 9.68
N ALA A 64 -14.09 -30.34 9.38
CA ALA A 64 -12.90 -29.67 9.88
C ALA A 64 -13.28 -28.37 10.56
N TYR A 65 -12.81 -28.20 11.77
CA TYR A 65 -12.91 -26.94 12.50
C TYR A 65 -11.61 -26.67 13.24
N LEU A 66 -11.39 -25.41 13.53
CA LEU A 66 -10.32 -24.94 14.40
C LEU A 66 -10.99 -24.28 15.62
N ALA A 67 -10.78 -24.87 16.79
CA ALA A 67 -11.29 -24.32 18.05
C ALA A 67 -10.48 -23.06 18.40
N THR A 68 -10.97 -21.90 17.98
CA THR A 68 -10.27 -20.62 18.18
C THR A 68 -9.93 -20.33 19.65
N PRO A 69 -10.79 -20.65 20.66
CA PRO A 69 -10.43 -20.45 22.06
C PRO A 69 -9.18 -21.21 22.53
N GLU A 70 -8.92 -22.39 21.95
CA GLU A 70 -7.78 -23.24 22.28
C GLU A 70 -6.49 -22.80 21.56
N SER A 71 -6.65 -22.04 20.46
CA SER A 71 -5.57 -21.58 19.59
C SER A 71 -5.31 -20.08 19.66
N ILE A 72 -5.84 -19.39 20.68
CA ILE A 72 -5.62 -17.95 20.84
C ILE A 72 -4.17 -17.68 21.25
N GLN A 73 -3.55 -16.76 20.52
CA GLN A 73 -2.28 -16.15 20.85
C GLN A 73 -2.40 -14.64 20.84
N GLN A 74 -2.03 -13.99 21.94
CA GLN A 74 -1.94 -12.54 21.97
C GLN A 74 -0.67 -12.07 21.28
N ARG A 75 -0.81 -11.20 20.28
CA ARG A 75 0.29 -10.56 19.56
C ARG A 75 0.23 -9.05 19.72
N ALA A 76 1.39 -8.45 20.00
CA ALA A 76 1.58 -7.02 19.99
C ALA A 76 2.09 -6.57 18.63
N ALA A 77 1.53 -5.50 18.09
CA ALA A 77 2.00 -4.87 16.87
C ALA A 77 2.21 -3.38 17.12
N MET A 78 3.36 -2.87 16.66
CA MET A 78 3.63 -1.44 16.63
C MET A 78 3.06 -0.87 15.33
N VAL A 79 2.19 0.13 15.45
CA VAL A 79 1.52 0.74 14.30
C VAL A 79 1.73 2.25 14.30
N LEU A 80 1.76 2.84 13.10
CA LEU A 80 1.75 4.29 12.92
C LEU A 80 0.39 4.84 13.33
N ARG A 81 0.40 6.00 13.97
CA ARG A 81 -0.81 6.65 14.47
C ARG A 81 -0.92 8.07 13.94
N ASP A 82 -2.17 8.51 13.71
CA ASP A 82 -2.51 9.88 13.26
C ASP A 82 -1.79 10.28 11.96
N VAL A 83 -1.64 9.33 11.02
CA VAL A 83 -0.93 9.56 9.77
C VAL A 83 -1.70 10.46 8.81
N HIS A 84 -0.96 11.32 8.12
CA HIS A 84 -1.48 12.16 7.04
C HIS A 84 -0.45 12.22 5.91
N TYR A 85 -0.83 11.77 4.73
CA TYR A 85 0.01 11.75 3.54
C TYR A 85 -0.65 12.49 2.39
N VAL A 86 0.16 13.18 1.58
CA VAL A 86 -0.22 13.58 0.23
C VAL A 86 0.64 12.78 -0.74
N ILE A 87 0.01 12.14 -1.72
CA ILE A 87 0.67 11.27 -2.69
C ILE A 87 0.62 11.96 -4.04
N ASP A 88 1.79 12.29 -4.58
CA ASP A 88 1.96 12.70 -5.96
C ASP A 88 2.19 11.45 -6.81
N ALA A 89 1.35 11.26 -7.80
CA ALA A 89 1.42 10.10 -8.66
C ALA A 89 0.93 10.42 -10.07
N HIS A 90 1.49 9.72 -11.03
CA HIS A 90 0.95 9.67 -12.39
C HIS A 90 0.57 8.23 -12.75
N PHE A 91 0.05 8.02 -13.92
CA PHE A 91 -0.18 6.68 -14.43
C PHE A 91 0.35 6.53 -15.85
N ASP A 92 0.84 5.33 -16.13
CA ASP A 92 1.25 4.91 -17.47
C ASP A 92 0.13 4.11 -18.14
N MET A 93 -0.04 4.30 -19.45
CA MET A 93 -0.88 3.45 -20.26
C MET A 93 -0.21 2.11 -20.49
N THR A 94 -0.94 1.02 -20.27
CA THR A 94 -0.41 -0.34 -20.47
C THR A 94 -0.79 -0.90 -21.83
N MET A 95 -0.12 -1.98 -22.24
CA MET A 95 -0.48 -2.74 -23.46
C MET A 95 -1.88 -3.39 -23.41
N ARG A 96 -2.54 -3.37 -22.25
CA ARG A 96 -3.91 -3.87 -22.08
C ARG A 96 -4.98 -2.80 -22.22
N ALA A 97 -4.59 -1.57 -22.59
CA ALA A 97 -5.55 -0.51 -22.88
C ALA A 97 -6.38 -0.89 -24.10
N SER A 98 -7.69 -0.69 -23.98
CA SER A 98 -8.61 -0.87 -25.13
C SER A 98 -8.49 0.31 -26.11
N PRO A 99 -8.95 0.18 -27.35
CA PRO A 99 -8.95 1.28 -28.32
C PRO A 99 -9.74 2.53 -27.86
N THR A 100 -10.67 2.35 -26.92
CA THR A 100 -11.47 3.45 -26.35
C THR A 100 -10.86 4.06 -25.10
N ASP A 101 -9.75 3.51 -24.62
CA ASP A 101 -9.05 4.03 -23.45
C ASP A 101 -8.08 5.14 -23.86
N ASN A 102 -8.07 6.19 -23.09
CA ASN A 102 -7.13 7.30 -23.25
C ASN A 102 -6.82 7.94 -21.90
N PRO A 103 -5.71 8.67 -21.78
CA PRO A 103 -5.31 9.29 -20.51
C PRO A 103 -6.36 10.22 -19.91
N GLY A 104 -7.04 11.02 -20.75
CA GLY A 104 -8.07 11.96 -20.28
C GLY A 104 -9.25 11.25 -19.62
N LYS A 105 -9.68 10.09 -20.15
CA LYS A 105 -10.73 9.26 -19.53
C LYS A 105 -10.34 8.81 -18.13
N PHE A 106 -9.13 8.29 -17.94
CA PHE A 106 -8.69 7.81 -16.63
C PHE A 106 -8.47 8.95 -15.63
N GLN A 107 -7.92 10.07 -16.09
CA GLN A 107 -7.76 11.27 -15.28
C GLN A 107 -9.10 11.80 -14.77
N GLU A 108 -10.10 11.89 -15.63
CA GLU A 108 -11.45 12.34 -15.29
C GLU A 108 -12.14 11.34 -14.32
N MET A 109 -11.97 10.03 -14.56
CA MET A 109 -12.49 9.01 -13.66
C MET A 109 -11.89 9.12 -12.27
N MET A 110 -10.58 9.29 -12.16
CA MET A 110 -9.89 9.44 -10.87
C MET A 110 -10.33 10.72 -10.17
N ARG A 111 -10.32 11.87 -10.88
CA ARG A 111 -10.77 13.15 -10.35
C ARG A 111 -12.16 13.04 -9.75
N ARG A 112 -13.13 12.53 -10.50
CA ARG A 112 -14.52 12.36 -10.05
C ARG A 112 -14.62 11.45 -8.82
N ARG A 113 -13.87 10.34 -8.78
CA ARG A 113 -13.90 9.41 -7.64
C ARG A 113 -13.36 10.06 -6.39
N VAL A 114 -12.21 10.73 -6.48
CA VAL A 114 -11.58 11.38 -5.33
C VAL A 114 -12.43 12.54 -4.80
N GLU A 115 -13.03 13.34 -5.69
CA GLU A 115 -13.95 14.44 -5.30
C GLU A 115 -15.21 13.92 -4.59
N LYS A 116 -15.75 12.78 -5.03
CA LYS A 116 -16.97 12.19 -4.46
C LYS A 116 -16.72 11.17 -3.35
N GLY A 117 -15.46 10.91 -2.99
CA GLY A 117 -15.11 9.85 -2.04
C GLY A 117 -15.47 8.44 -2.51
N GLN A 118 -15.51 8.21 -3.82
CA GLN A 118 -15.86 6.91 -4.41
C GLN A 118 -14.60 6.05 -4.61
N CYS A 119 -14.69 4.78 -4.33
CA CYS A 119 -13.60 3.81 -4.51
C CYS A 119 -14.16 2.48 -5.00
N TYR A 120 -13.31 1.69 -5.64
CA TYR A 120 -13.63 0.31 -6.00
C TYR A 120 -13.66 -0.58 -4.75
N HIS A 121 -12.61 -0.47 -3.93
CA HIS A 121 -12.54 -1.04 -2.59
C HIS A 121 -12.19 0.05 -1.61
N GLN A 122 -12.72 -0.01 -0.38
CA GLN A 122 -12.31 0.91 0.68
C GLN A 122 -10.80 0.79 0.90
N PRO A 123 -10.01 1.85 0.64
CA PRO A 123 -8.57 1.81 0.93
C PRO A 123 -8.32 1.69 2.43
N TYR A 124 -7.19 1.04 2.80
CA TYR A 124 -6.80 0.86 4.19
C TYR A 124 -5.28 0.84 4.36
N PHE A 125 -4.80 1.22 5.53
CA PHE A 125 -3.38 1.18 5.89
C PHE A 125 -3.02 -0.18 6.51
N GLY A 126 -2.43 -1.07 5.69
CA GLY A 126 -1.97 -2.39 6.09
C GLY A 126 -3.10 -3.39 6.29
N THR A 127 -4.05 -3.14 7.18
CA THR A 127 -5.20 -4.03 7.46
C THR A 127 -6.52 -3.28 7.39
N ARG A 128 -7.63 -3.99 7.12
CA ARG A 128 -8.97 -3.41 6.91
C ARG A 128 -9.53 -2.63 8.10
N GLU A 129 -9.00 -2.85 9.29
CA GLU A 129 -9.38 -2.13 10.51
C GLU A 129 -8.83 -0.69 10.56
N PHE A 130 -7.94 -0.32 9.62
CA PHE A 130 -7.43 1.05 9.47
C PHE A 130 -7.88 1.67 8.15
N PRO A 131 -9.18 1.97 7.99
CA PRO A 131 -9.69 2.53 6.75
C PRO A 131 -9.11 3.91 6.47
N VAL A 132 -8.81 4.18 5.21
CA VAL A 132 -8.27 5.46 4.76
C VAL A 132 -9.41 6.39 4.34
N ARG A 133 -9.35 7.64 4.80
CA ARG A 133 -10.13 8.74 4.23
C ARG A 133 -9.25 9.45 3.21
N PHE A 134 -9.79 9.73 2.04
CA PHE A 134 -9.06 10.40 0.98
C PHE A 134 -9.88 11.54 0.37
N ARG A 135 -9.18 12.53 -0.17
CA ARG A 135 -9.76 13.70 -0.84
C ARG A 135 -8.73 14.33 -1.77
N PRO A 136 -9.13 15.19 -2.72
CA PRO A 136 -8.18 15.96 -3.51
C PRO A 136 -7.32 16.86 -2.59
N CYS A 137 -6.05 17.00 -2.91
CA CYS A 137 -5.18 17.97 -2.28
C CYS A 137 -5.13 19.21 -3.16
N THR A 138 -5.78 20.31 -2.73
CA THR A 138 -5.75 21.61 -3.42
C THR A 138 -4.64 22.51 -2.94
N GLN A 139 -4.18 22.29 -1.72
CA GLN A 139 -3.07 23.01 -1.10
C GLN A 139 -2.29 22.05 -0.21
N LEU A 140 -0.99 21.93 -0.48
CA LEU A 140 -0.11 21.09 0.32
C LEU A 140 -0.02 21.62 1.75
N PRO A 141 -0.28 20.80 2.79
CA PRO A 141 -0.06 21.18 4.18
C PRO A 141 1.42 21.51 4.43
N PRO A 142 1.72 22.42 5.37
CA PRO A 142 3.10 22.70 5.74
C PRO A 142 3.78 21.44 6.30
N CYS A 143 5.10 21.35 6.10
CA CYS A 143 5.90 20.31 6.72
C CYS A 143 5.84 20.43 8.24
N PRO A 144 5.58 19.35 8.98
CA PRO A 144 5.71 19.34 10.43
C PRO A 144 7.15 19.70 10.85
N GLU A 145 7.29 20.50 11.92
CA GLU A 145 8.60 20.95 12.41
C GLU A 145 9.55 19.79 12.70
N GLU A 146 9.01 18.68 13.24
CA GLU A 146 9.77 17.46 13.57
C GLU A 146 10.32 16.70 12.34
N LEU A 147 9.85 17.06 11.14
CA LEU A 147 10.28 16.45 9.87
C LEU A 147 11.13 17.40 9.01
N THR A 148 11.51 18.55 9.55
CA THR A 148 12.40 19.51 8.89
C THR A 148 13.81 18.93 8.78
N GLY A 149 14.48 19.17 7.66
CA GLY A 149 15.82 18.69 7.38
C GLY A 149 15.81 17.31 6.72
N GLU A 150 16.88 16.56 6.89
CA GLU A 150 17.08 15.25 6.25
C GLU A 150 17.02 14.13 7.29
N LYS A 151 16.21 13.09 7.01
CA LYS A 151 16.10 11.88 7.80
C LYS A 151 16.23 10.66 6.92
N ASP A 152 17.27 9.85 7.16
CA ASP A 152 17.45 8.57 6.50
C ASP A 152 16.50 7.52 7.10
N LEU A 153 15.64 6.96 6.26
CA LEU A 153 14.67 5.92 6.64
C LEU A 153 15.19 4.49 6.34
N GLY A 154 16.41 4.38 5.81
CA GLY A 154 16.99 3.09 5.44
C GLY A 154 16.47 2.52 4.12
N TRP A 155 16.66 1.21 3.95
CA TRP A 155 16.15 0.51 2.76
C TRP A 155 14.65 0.29 2.88
N MET A 156 13.92 0.74 1.86
CA MET A 156 12.46 0.66 1.80
C MET A 156 12.02 -0.08 0.53
N LEU A 157 10.95 -0.87 0.67
CA LEU A 157 10.32 -1.53 -0.47
C LEU A 157 9.72 -0.47 -1.40
N LEU A 158 10.24 -0.43 -2.63
CA LEU A 158 9.68 0.39 -3.70
C LEU A 158 8.38 -0.26 -4.23
N ASP A 159 8.50 -1.44 -4.79
CA ASP A 159 7.39 -2.26 -5.29
C ASP A 159 7.88 -3.68 -5.61
N MET A 160 6.94 -4.55 -5.97
CA MET A 160 7.24 -5.86 -6.54
C MET A 160 7.39 -5.74 -8.06
N ASP A 161 8.44 -6.33 -8.59
CA ASP A 161 8.68 -6.42 -10.03
C ASP A 161 7.98 -7.66 -10.58
N TYR A 162 6.93 -7.43 -11.35
CA TYR A 162 6.11 -8.46 -12.01
C TYR A 162 6.46 -8.66 -13.49
N SER A 163 7.59 -8.14 -13.96
CA SER A 163 8.03 -8.28 -15.36
C SER A 163 8.25 -9.75 -15.73
N ASP A 164 8.79 -10.52 -14.80
CA ASP A 164 8.87 -11.97 -14.88
C ASP A 164 7.85 -12.59 -13.91
N LYS A 165 6.83 -13.27 -14.46
CA LYS A 165 5.78 -13.91 -13.66
C LYS A 165 6.25 -15.15 -12.90
N GLU A 166 7.31 -15.80 -13.36
CA GLU A 166 7.88 -16.99 -12.72
C GLU A 166 8.84 -16.59 -11.59
N ASN A 167 9.40 -15.38 -11.66
CA ASN A 167 10.34 -14.88 -10.67
C ASN A 167 10.01 -13.45 -10.24
N ILE A 168 8.96 -13.29 -9.44
CA ILE A 168 8.54 -12.00 -8.90
C ILE A 168 9.55 -11.56 -7.83
N THR A 169 10.23 -10.42 -8.04
CA THR A 169 11.28 -9.93 -7.15
C THR A 169 10.90 -8.60 -6.48
N PRO A 170 11.19 -8.41 -5.19
CA PRO A 170 11.03 -7.13 -4.54
C PRO A 170 12.13 -6.16 -4.99
N ARG A 171 11.77 -4.89 -5.17
CA ARG A 171 12.69 -3.81 -5.47
C ARG A 171 12.78 -2.85 -4.29
N PHE A 172 13.99 -2.48 -3.91
CA PHE A 172 14.26 -1.62 -2.76
C PHE A 172 15.05 -0.39 -3.18
N PHE A 173 14.88 0.70 -2.44
CA PHE A 173 15.66 1.91 -2.59
C PHE A 173 16.06 2.49 -1.23
N ARG A 174 17.09 3.34 -1.19
CA ARG A 174 17.46 4.06 0.02
C ARG A 174 16.51 5.23 0.20
N ALA A 175 15.61 5.12 1.15
CA ALA A 175 14.60 6.13 1.42
C ALA A 175 15.17 7.24 2.31
N VAL A 176 15.12 8.47 1.84
CA VAL A 176 15.53 9.66 2.58
C VAL A 176 14.40 10.67 2.55
N LEU A 177 13.94 11.05 3.72
CA LEU A 177 12.92 12.08 3.88
C LEU A 177 13.62 13.44 3.96
N ARG A 178 13.25 14.39 3.09
CA ARG A 178 13.77 15.76 3.08
C ARG A 178 12.61 16.74 3.27
N ASP A 179 12.64 17.47 4.38
CA ASP A 179 11.56 18.39 4.74
C ASP A 179 10.17 17.75 4.61
N GLY A 180 10.02 16.53 5.13
CA GLY A 180 8.78 15.76 5.06
C GLY A 180 8.45 15.15 3.70
N VAL A 181 9.32 15.25 2.69
CA VAL A 181 9.11 14.72 1.35
C VAL A 181 9.98 13.49 1.10
N LEU A 182 9.36 12.41 0.66
CA LEU A 182 10.02 11.19 0.17
C LEU A 182 9.92 11.18 -1.36
N GLU A 183 11.05 11.40 -2.04
CA GLU A 183 11.16 11.22 -3.49
C GLU A 183 11.24 9.72 -3.80
N VAL A 184 10.47 9.29 -4.79
CA VAL A 184 10.40 7.88 -5.18
C VAL A 184 11.11 7.68 -6.51
N PRO A 185 12.22 6.92 -6.56
CA PRO A 185 12.95 6.72 -7.80
C PRO A 185 12.18 5.81 -8.77
N PRO A 186 12.40 5.95 -10.08
CA PRO A 186 11.87 5.01 -11.07
C PRO A 186 12.36 3.57 -10.79
N MET A 187 11.50 2.58 -10.99
CA MET A 187 11.74 1.17 -10.63
C MET A 187 13.05 0.58 -11.17
N TYR A 188 13.50 1.01 -12.34
CA TYR A 188 14.71 0.49 -12.99
C TYR A 188 15.88 1.49 -12.97
N SER A 189 15.82 2.47 -12.06
CA SER A 189 16.94 3.40 -11.86
C SER A 189 18.13 2.73 -11.16
N LYS A 190 19.32 3.34 -11.23
CA LYS A 190 20.54 2.84 -10.57
C LYS A 190 20.45 2.85 -9.04
N GLU A 191 19.50 3.57 -8.48
CA GLU A 191 19.26 3.71 -7.04
C GLU A 191 18.45 2.54 -6.46
N VAL A 192 17.88 1.70 -7.34
CA VAL A 192 16.98 0.59 -6.97
C VAL A 192 17.75 -0.73 -7.05
N ARG A 193 17.56 -1.56 -6.03
CA ARG A 193 18.18 -2.89 -5.91
C ARG A 193 17.11 -3.97 -5.83
N ALA A 194 17.47 -5.18 -6.26
CA ALA A 194 16.67 -6.38 -6.06
C ALA A 194 16.97 -7.00 -4.70
#